data_cdb1d348eeeac1b82f7155e1d73b541d
#
_entry.id   cdb1d348eeeac1b82f7155e1d73b541d
#
_cell.length_a   1.000
_cell.length_b   1.000
_cell.length_c   1.000
_cell.angle_alpha   90.00
_cell.angle_beta   90.00
_cell.angle_gamma   90.00
#
_symmetry.space_group_name_H-M   'P 1'
#
loop_
_entity.id
_entity.type
_entity.pdbx_description
1 polymer ?
#
loop_
_entity_poly.entity_id
_entity_poly.type
_entity_poly.pdbx_seq_one_letter_code
_entity_poly.pdbx_strand_id
1 'polypeptide(L)'
;QGFTSIDAASQLRDNARFATDFITRLSVQSGFKDTKYVDTTSHTVFKSIGTPSDPDSPVFGFNNAKLGGGTDPLATSVNNSRDTTCLASEGTACANGSDILVLRYQAGSRNTDSVAGSGPDEIDNAMFNCAGIRELNTPTSPSDVIESMLYVGTSAANPEPTLMCKYRSGSGASWATAPTPLVQGVESFQILYGTDGVVAGSVPVARAPIDVIPNQPPFTGQPDSVPEKYLRADQLTVVGNDAATKENWRRVRSLRIGLVVRGAPSSAQDRGVAPPLTPLGPAFVNPLDKLSSF
;
A
#
# COMPACT_ATOMS: atom_id res chain seq x y z
N GLN A 1 -19.35 -35.75 0.93
CA GLN A 1 -18.06 -35.17 0.40
C GLN A 1 -18.29 -34.07 -0.64
N GLY A 2 -19.32 -34.15 -1.51
CA GLY A 2 -19.56 -33.12 -2.54
C GLY A 2 -19.97 -31.76 -1.99
N PHE A 3 -20.75 -31.68 -0.92
CA PHE A 3 -21.19 -30.41 -0.35
C PHE A 3 -20.03 -29.60 0.29
N THR A 4 -19.13 -30.26 0.99
CA THR A 4 -18.01 -29.62 1.64
C THR A 4 -17.04 -28.97 0.65
N SER A 5 -16.85 -29.56 -0.52
CA SER A 5 -15.99 -28.98 -1.57
C SER A 5 -16.65 -27.81 -2.29
N ILE A 6 -17.98 -27.84 -2.45
CA ILE A 6 -18.73 -26.72 -3.06
C ILE A 6 -18.72 -25.51 -2.11
N ASP A 7 -18.97 -25.74 -0.82
CA ASP A 7 -18.94 -24.69 0.19
C ASP A 7 -17.56 -24.06 0.31
N ALA A 8 -16.50 -24.87 0.31
CA ALA A 8 -15.12 -24.36 0.34
C ALA A 8 -14.75 -23.55 -0.91
N ALA A 9 -15.21 -23.97 -2.10
CA ALA A 9 -14.99 -23.22 -3.32
C ALA A 9 -15.75 -21.89 -3.35
N SER A 10 -16.97 -21.87 -2.79
CA SER A 10 -17.75 -20.64 -2.63
C SER A 10 -17.06 -19.69 -1.66
N GLN A 11 -16.65 -20.16 -0.49
CA GLN A 11 -15.95 -19.37 0.52
C GLN A 11 -14.61 -18.81 -0.02
N LEU A 12 -13.87 -19.61 -0.78
CA LEU A 12 -12.63 -19.16 -1.43
C LEU A 12 -12.89 -17.97 -2.37
N ARG A 13 -13.93 -18.07 -3.21
CA ARG A 13 -14.30 -16.99 -4.13
C ARG A 13 -14.74 -15.74 -3.40
N ASP A 14 -15.54 -15.89 -2.35
CA ASP A 14 -16.04 -14.79 -1.54
C ASP A 14 -14.89 -14.09 -0.80
N ASN A 15 -13.96 -14.84 -0.22
CA ASN A 15 -12.76 -14.29 0.41
C ASN A 15 -11.87 -13.53 -0.58
N ALA A 16 -11.62 -14.11 -1.75
CA ALA A 16 -10.81 -13.48 -2.79
C ALA A 16 -11.46 -12.19 -3.31
N ARG A 17 -12.77 -12.22 -3.56
CA ARG A 17 -13.54 -11.05 -4.00
C ARG A 17 -13.55 -9.97 -2.92
N PHE A 18 -13.83 -10.32 -1.68
CA PHE A 18 -13.83 -9.37 -0.57
C PHE A 18 -12.46 -8.71 -0.40
N ALA A 19 -11.37 -9.50 -0.41
CA ALA A 19 -10.02 -8.96 -0.30
C ALA A 19 -9.72 -7.96 -1.43
N THR A 20 -10.07 -8.30 -2.67
CA THR A 20 -9.83 -7.44 -3.84
C THR A 20 -10.65 -6.15 -3.76
N ASP A 21 -11.94 -6.25 -3.49
CA ASP A 21 -12.83 -5.09 -3.39
C ASP A 21 -12.41 -4.17 -2.24
N PHE A 22 -12.02 -4.75 -1.11
CA PHE A 22 -11.60 -4.01 0.08
C PHE A 22 -10.30 -3.24 -0.18
N ILE A 23 -9.27 -3.89 -0.72
CA ILE A 23 -8.01 -3.25 -1.04
C ILE A 23 -8.21 -2.15 -2.09
N THR A 24 -9.06 -2.40 -3.09
CA THR A 24 -9.39 -1.41 -4.12
C THR A 24 -10.00 -0.16 -3.51
N ARG A 25 -10.98 -0.30 -2.62
CA ARG A 25 -11.62 0.83 -1.93
C ARG A 25 -10.64 1.65 -1.11
N LEU A 26 -9.75 0.99 -0.36
CA LEU A 26 -8.71 1.69 0.39
C LEU A 26 -7.72 2.40 -0.53
N SER A 27 -7.34 1.76 -1.64
CA SER A 27 -6.39 2.33 -2.59
C SER A 27 -6.94 3.59 -3.29
N VAL A 28 -8.25 3.62 -3.57
CA VAL A 28 -8.91 4.80 -4.17
C VAL A 28 -8.89 6.01 -3.24
N GLN A 29 -8.94 5.81 -1.93
CA GLN A 29 -8.84 6.90 -0.95
C GLN A 29 -7.41 7.45 -0.84
N SER A 30 -6.41 6.66 -1.26
CA SER A 30 -5.01 7.03 -1.11
C SER A 30 -4.67 8.31 -1.87
N GLY A 31 -3.98 9.23 -1.18
CA GLY A 31 -3.60 10.52 -1.74
C GLY A 31 -4.68 11.60 -1.66
N PHE A 32 -5.87 11.28 -1.17
CA PHE A 32 -6.85 12.33 -0.89
C PHE A 32 -6.31 13.31 0.14
N LYS A 33 -6.46 14.59 -0.15
CA LYS A 33 -6.16 15.70 0.76
C LYS A 33 -7.38 16.57 0.95
N ASP A 34 -7.55 17.04 2.17
CA ASP A 34 -8.57 18.03 2.47
C ASP A 34 -8.33 19.30 1.65
N THR A 35 -9.41 19.88 1.11
CA THR A 35 -9.35 21.08 0.26
C THR A 35 -8.68 22.27 0.96
N LYS A 36 -8.75 22.34 2.27
CA LYS A 36 -8.08 23.34 3.09
C LYS A 36 -6.55 23.31 2.97
N TYR A 37 -6.00 22.13 2.69
CA TYR A 37 -4.54 21.90 2.59
C TYR A 37 -4.06 21.64 1.17
N VAL A 38 -4.94 21.75 0.20
CA VAL A 38 -4.54 21.78 -1.20
C VAL A 38 -3.91 23.14 -1.48
N ASP A 39 -2.61 23.15 -1.75
CA ASP A 39 -1.91 24.39 -2.10
C ASP A 39 -2.45 24.94 -3.42
N THR A 40 -3.25 25.99 -3.34
CA THR A 40 -3.83 26.66 -4.49
C THR A 40 -2.90 27.71 -5.11
N THR A 41 -1.80 28.03 -4.42
CA THR A 41 -0.90 29.14 -4.81
C THR A 41 0.28 28.69 -5.65
N SER A 42 0.68 27.44 -5.60
CA SER A 42 1.74 26.91 -6.43
C SER A 42 1.24 25.81 -7.36
N HIS A 43 0.93 26.18 -8.57
CA HIS A 43 0.82 25.24 -9.70
C HIS A 43 2.16 24.61 -10.09
N THR A 44 3.20 24.84 -9.31
CA THR A 44 4.46 24.12 -9.43
C THR A 44 4.21 22.69 -8.95
N VAL A 45 3.71 21.88 -9.84
CA VAL A 45 3.52 20.43 -9.72
C VAL A 45 4.83 19.73 -9.34
N PHE A 46 5.92 20.48 -9.24
CA PHE A 46 7.26 19.95 -9.07
C PHE A 46 8.03 20.75 -8.03
N LYS A 47 7.97 20.30 -6.79
CA LYS A 47 8.98 20.70 -5.82
C LYS A 47 10.32 20.06 -6.18
N SER A 48 11.40 20.79 -5.93
CA SER A 48 12.75 20.25 -6.11
C SER A 48 12.92 19.00 -5.25
N ILE A 49 13.64 18.02 -5.80
CA ILE A 49 13.92 16.77 -5.11
C ILE A 49 14.49 17.09 -3.72
N GLY A 50 13.83 16.58 -2.68
CA GLY A 50 14.40 16.54 -1.35
C GLY A 50 14.19 17.74 -0.46
N THR A 51 13.17 18.56 -0.67
CA THR A 51 12.82 19.56 0.35
C THR A 51 12.22 18.88 1.58
N PRO A 52 12.67 19.20 2.81
CA PRO A 52 12.13 18.60 4.04
C PRO A 52 10.63 18.82 4.24
N SER A 53 10.07 19.84 3.60
CA SER A 53 8.66 20.19 3.65
C SER A 53 7.77 19.42 2.68
N ASP A 54 8.35 18.54 1.85
CA ASP A 54 7.56 17.75 0.92
C ASP A 54 6.75 16.70 1.66
N PRO A 55 5.44 16.57 1.38
CA PRO A 55 4.61 15.56 2.01
C PRO A 55 5.09 14.17 1.66
N ASP A 56 4.95 13.24 2.58
CA ASP A 56 5.22 11.84 2.32
C ASP A 56 4.31 11.30 1.21
N SER A 57 4.80 10.28 0.50
CA SER A 57 4.02 9.63 -0.54
C SER A 57 2.70 9.07 0.01
N PRO A 58 1.59 9.19 -0.74
CA PRO A 58 0.31 8.59 -0.35
C PRO A 58 0.33 7.06 -0.35
N VAL A 59 1.27 6.47 -1.09
CA VAL A 59 1.44 5.03 -1.20
C VAL A 59 2.90 4.70 -0.99
N PHE A 60 3.19 3.73 -0.14
CA PHE A 60 4.51 3.13 -0.03
C PHE A 60 4.39 1.71 0.52
N GLY A 61 5.49 0.97 0.53
CA GLY A 61 5.49 -0.38 1.05
C GLY A 61 6.87 -0.99 1.14
N PHE A 62 6.89 -2.27 1.46
CA PHE A 62 8.11 -3.04 1.67
C PHE A 62 7.97 -4.39 0.97
N ASN A 63 8.97 -4.76 0.22
CA ASN A 63 8.99 -6.02 -0.52
C ASN A 63 9.52 -7.14 0.38
N ASN A 64 8.76 -8.23 0.48
CA ASN A 64 9.13 -9.41 1.26
C ASN A 64 9.62 -9.04 2.67
N ALA A 65 8.80 -8.29 3.41
CA ALA A 65 9.22 -7.64 4.62
C ALA A 65 8.41 -8.11 5.84
N LYS A 66 9.09 -8.13 6.98
CA LYS A 66 8.53 -8.43 8.29
C LYS A 66 8.27 -7.15 9.05
N LEU A 67 7.15 -7.08 9.74
CA LEU A 67 6.89 -5.98 10.67
C LEU A 67 7.92 -5.96 11.79
N GLY A 68 8.41 -4.77 12.10
CA GLY A 68 9.25 -4.53 13.28
C GLY A 68 8.46 -4.71 14.58
N GLY A 69 9.17 -5.10 15.63
CA GLY A 69 8.65 -5.06 17.00
C GLY A 69 8.72 -3.63 17.55
N GLY A 70 7.81 -3.27 18.43
CA GLY A 70 7.82 -1.96 19.09
C GLY A 70 6.62 -1.08 18.70
N THR A 71 6.71 0.19 19.08
CA THR A 71 5.61 1.16 18.89
C THR A 71 5.43 1.58 17.43
N ASP A 72 6.51 1.57 16.65
CA ASP A 72 6.46 1.80 15.21
C ASP A 72 6.92 0.53 14.45
N PRO A 73 5.97 -0.24 13.91
CA PRO A 73 6.28 -1.46 13.16
C PRO A 73 6.97 -1.19 11.82
N LEU A 74 7.01 0.06 11.35
CA LEU A 74 7.69 0.51 10.15
C LEU A 74 9.02 1.24 10.46
N ALA A 75 9.50 1.17 11.68
CA ALA A 75 10.78 1.73 12.06
C ALA A 75 11.94 1.17 11.22
N THR A 76 13.09 1.82 11.30
CA THR A 76 14.29 1.56 10.47
C THR A 76 14.83 0.13 10.50
N SER A 77 14.38 -0.70 11.44
CA SER A 77 14.68 -2.13 11.48
C SER A 77 13.92 -2.95 10.42
N VAL A 78 12.92 -2.37 9.79
CA VAL A 78 12.16 -2.96 8.69
C VAL A 78 12.67 -2.32 7.40
N ASN A 79 13.47 -3.06 6.66
CA ASN A 79 13.96 -2.60 5.37
C ASN A 79 12.83 -2.56 4.35
N ASN A 80 12.76 -1.50 3.56
CA ASN A 80 11.98 -1.48 2.34
C ASN A 80 12.72 -2.14 1.16
N SER A 81 13.94 -2.58 1.39
CA SER A 81 14.65 -3.50 0.53
C SER A 81 14.18 -4.93 0.79
N ARG A 82 14.48 -5.82 -0.14
CA ARG A 82 14.24 -7.24 -0.02
C ARG A 82 14.81 -7.78 1.28
N ASP A 83 13.94 -8.19 2.19
CA ASP A 83 14.33 -8.71 3.48
C ASP A 83 14.14 -10.23 3.52
N THR A 84 15.26 -10.95 3.67
CA THR A 84 15.24 -12.39 3.85
C THR A 84 14.72 -12.82 5.22
N THR A 85 14.55 -11.90 6.15
CA THR A 85 14.09 -12.22 7.51
C THR A 85 12.65 -12.71 7.55
N CYS A 86 11.80 -12.29 6.61
CA CYS A 86 10.45 -12.87 6.51
C CYS A 86 10.52 -14.35 6.18
N LEU A 87 11.35 -14.75 5.24
CA LEU A 87 11.54 -16.16 4.87
C LEU A 87 12.17 -16.98 5.99
N ALA A 88 13.01 -16.37 6.81
CA ALA A 88 13.72 -17.05 7.90
C ALA A 88 12.90 -17.15 9.19
N SER A 89 11.92 -16.28 9.40
CA SER A 89 11.16 -16.15 10.65
C SER A 89 9.71 -15.80 10.44
N GLU A 90 9.02 -16.62 9.67
CA GLU A 90 7.56 -16.48 9.46
C GLU A 90 6.77 -16.58 10.75
N GLY A 91 5.61 -15.95 10.78
CA GLY A 91 4.74 -15.95 11.94
C GLY A 91 3.76 -14.78 11.96
N THR A 92 3.56 -14.20 13.14
CA THR A 92 2.58 -13.12 13.32
C THR A 92 2.90 -11.83 12.57
N ALA A 93 4.14 -11.62 12.20
CA ALA A 93 4.62 -10.40 11.58
C ALA A 93 4.79 -10.48 10.05
N CYS A 94 4.86 -11.68 9.49
CA CYS A 94 4.85 -11.92 8.05
C CYS A 94 4.61 -13.41 7.75
N ALA A 95 4.17 -13.71 6.53
CA ALA A 95 4.07 -15.06 6.01
C ALA A 95 4.42 -15.11 4.52
N ASN A 96 5.04 -16.21 4.11
CA ASN A 96 5.31 -16.58 2.71
C ASN A 96 5.98 -15.48 1.87
N GLY A 97 6.88 -14.69 2.46
CA GLY A 97 7.56 -13.61 1.76
C GLY A 97 6.63 -12.48 1.29
N SER A 98 5.47 -12.33 1.91
CA SER A 98 4.49 -11.31 1.54
C SER A 98 5.01 -9.89 1.75
N ASP A 99 4.46 -8.98 0.98
CA ASP A 99 4.76 -7.56 1.03
C ASP A 99 3.94 -6.84 2.10
N ILE A 100 4.39 -5.64 2.45
CA ILE A 100 3.64 -4.68 3.26
C ILE A 100 3.21 -3.52 2.37
N LEU A 101 1.93 -3.16 2.42
CA LEU A 101 1.37 -1.98 1.76
C LEU A 101 0.91 -0.96 2.79
N VAL A 102 1.31 0.28 2.61
CA VAL A 102 0.83 1.40 3.41
C VAL A 102 0.16 2.44 2.51
N LEU A 103 -1.06 2.79 2.86
CA LEU A 103 -1.89 3.77 2.18
C LEU A 103 -2.16 4.94 3.11
N ARG A 104 -2.00 6.17 2.60
CA ARG A 104 -2.18 7.41 3.34
C ARG A 104 -3.20 8.32 2.67
N TYR A 105 -4.03 8.94 3.47
CA TYR A 105 -5.02 9.93 3.04
C TYR A 105 -5.41 10.83 4.20
N GLN A 106 -6.00 11.98 3.93
CA GLN A 106 -6.61 12.83 4.94
C GLN A 106 -8.10 12.56 5.04
N ALA A 107 -8.69 12.84 6.19
CA ALA A 107 -10.14 12.94 6.28
C ALA A 107 -10.62 14.19 5.52
N GLY A 108 -11.77 14.09 4.87
CA GLY A 108 -12.41 15.26 4.27
C GLY A 108 -13.09 16.11 5.33
N SER A 109 -12.98 17.41 5.22
CA SER A 109 -13.81 18.35 5.97
C SER A 109 -14.75 19.11 5.03
N ARG A 110 -15.88 19.52 5.56
CA ARG A 110 -16.80 20.41 4.89
C ARG A 110 -17.03 21.66 5.73
N ASN A 111 -17.04 22.79 5.10
CA ASN A 111 -17.46 24.01 5.76
C ASN A 111 -18.99 24.02 5.86
N THR A 112 -19.53 24.11 7.06
CA THR A 112 -20.97 24.12 7.32
C THR A 112 -21.56 25.52 7.25
N ASP A 113 -20.75 26.56 7.23
CA ASP A 113 -21.17 27.92 7.22
C ASP A 113 -21.33 28.49 5.80
N SER A 114 -22.35 29.32 5.66
CA SER A 114 -22.59 30.11 4.43
C SER A 114 -21.50 31.17 4.16
N VAL A 115 -20.61 31.39 5.11
CA VAL A 115 -19.48 32.31 5.02
C VAL A 115 -18.20 31.50 5.21
N ALA A 116 -17.41 31.42 4.17
CA ALA A 116 -16.15 30.69 4.21
C ALA A 116 -15.24 31.17 5.36
N GLY A 117 -14.88 30.26 6.26
CA GLY A 117 -13.95 30.50 7.36
C GLY A 117 -14.53 31.00 8.65
N SER A 118 -15.86 31.04 8.84
CA SER A 118 -16.51 31.57 10.05
C SER A 118 -16.97 30.52 11.06
N GLY A 119 -17.01 29.22 10.70
CA GLY A 119 -17.41 28.13 11.60
C GLY A 119 -16.45 26.98 11.67
N PRO A 120 -16.66 26.04 12.61
CA PRO A 120 -15.87 24.82 12.68
C PRO A 120 -16.13 23.95 11.45
N ASP A 121 -15.05 23.48 10.82
CA ASP A 121 -15.15 22.48 9.76
C ASP A 121 -15.75 21.19 10.35
N GLU A 122 -16.76 20.64 9.72
CA GLU A 122 -17.29 19.32 10.05
C GLU A 122 -16.60 18.25 9.23
N ILE A 123 -16.32 17.11 9.88
CA ILE A 123 -15.75 15.98 9.18
C ILE A 123 -16.76 15.36 8.20
N ASP A 124 -16.30 15.02 7.03
CA ASP A 124 -17.11 14.42 5.97
C ASP A 124 -17.61 13.00 6.32
N ASN A 125 -16.94 12.28 7.20
CA ASN A 125 -17.24 10.88 7.54
C ASN A 125 -17.22 9.89 6.37
N ALA A 126 -16.71 10.29 5.20
CA ALA A 126 -16.64 9.44 4.02
C ALA A 126 -15.41 8.51 4.03
N MET A 127 -14.34 8.93 4.72
CA MET A 127 -13.08 8.22 4.78
C MET A 127 -13.02 7.27 5.98
N PHE A 128 -12.46 6.09 5.77
CA PHE A 128 -12.28 5.06 6.80
C PHE A 128 -10.96 4.32 6.62
N ASN A 129 -10.36 3.90 7.72
CA ASN A 129 -9.13 3.12 7.70
C ASN A 129 -9.39 1.64 7.39
N CYS A 130 -8.32 0.85 7.30
CA CYS A 130 -8.42 -0.57 6.97
C CYS A 130 -9.14 -1.43 8.04
N ALA A 131 -9.45 -0.90 9.22
CA ALA A 131 -10.30 -1.56 10.21
C ALA A 131 -11.78 -1.12 10.10
N GLY A 132 -12.12 -0.31 9.09
CA GLY A 132 -13.48 0.23 8.91
C GLY A 132 -13.84 1.35 9.89
N ILE A 133 -12.85 1.89 10.61
CA ILE A 133 -13.05 2.98 11.57
C ILE A 133 -12.93 4.29 10.82
N ARG A 134 -13.94 5.13 10.99
CA ARG A 134 -13.95 6.50 10.43
C ARG A 134 -13.07 7.41 11.25
N GLU A 135 -12.44 8.38 10.58
CA GLU A 135 -11.79 9.49 11.27
C GLU A 135 -12.88 10.42 11.84
N LEU A 136 -12.69 10.81 13.09
CA LEU A 136 -13.64 11.67 13.79
C LEU A 136 -13.16 13.11 13.95
N ASN A 137 -11.91 13.39 13.56
CA ASN A 137 -11.30 14.69 13.69
C ASN A 137 -11.02 15.30 12.32
N THR A 138 -11.34 16.58 12.18
CA THR A 138 -10.91 17.34 11.01
C THR A 138 -9.40 17.49 11.01
N PRO A 139 -8.73 17.40 9.85
CA PRO A 139 -7.30 17.63 9.79
C PRO A 139 -6.93 19.03 10.29
N THR A 140 -5.89 19.13 11.11
CA THR A 140 -5.38 20.39 11.64
C THR A 140 -4.11 20.85 10.93
N SER A 141 -3.50 19.97 10.16
CA SER A 141 -2.27 20.24 9.40
C SER A 141 -2.21 19.41 8.11
N PRO A 142 -1.35 19.80 7.15
CA PRO A 142 -1.13 19.01 5.94
C PRO A 142 -0.56 17.60 6.20
N SER A 143 0.03 17.37 7.37
CA SER A 143 0.60 16.09 7.81
C SER A 143 -0.33 15.22 8.63
N ASP A 144 -1.54 15.71 8.96
CA ASP A 144 -2.56 14.92 9.64
C ASP A 144 -3.16 13.92 8.65
N VAL A 145 -2.55 12.77 8.56
CA VAL A 145 -2.94 11.70 7.65
C VAL A 145 -3.40 10.48 8.42
N ILE A 146 -4.36 9.78 7.85
CA ILE A 146 -4.75 8.44 8.25
C ILE A 146 -3.85 7.49 7.47
N GLU A 147 -3.29 6.51 8.15
CA GLU A 147 -2.48 5.48 7.53
C GLU A 147 -3.11 4.12 7.77
N SER A 148 -3.22 3.36 6.69
CA SER A 148 -3.69 1.98 6.69
C SER A 148 -2.58 1.08 6.19
N MET A 149 -2.21 0.08 6.99
CA MET A 149 -1.16 -0.89 6.67
C MET A 149 -1.79 -2.26 6.48
N LEU A 150 -1.52 -2.86 5.34
CA LEU A 150 -1.92 -4.21 5.00
C LEU A 150 -0.69 -5.11 4.89
N TYR A 151 -0.78 -6.30 5.47
CA TYR A 151 0.27 -7.31 5.43
C TYR A 151 -0.33 -8.70 5.69
N VAL A 152 0.40 -9.76 5.42
CA VAL A 152 -0.01 -11.12 5.76
C VAL A 152 0.77 -11.59 6.98
N GLY A 153 0.05 -12.12 7.95
CA GLY A 153 0.64 -12.70 9.16
C GLY A 153 -0.24 -13.80 9.74
N THR A 154 0.24 -14.47 10.77
CA THR A 154 -0.52 -15.45 11.53
C THR A 154 -0.84 -14.90 12.91
N SER A 155 -1.76 -15.49 13.63
CA SER A 155 -2.01 -15.18 15.04
C SER A 155 -1.80 -16.42 15.92
N ALA A 156 -1.53 -16.21 17.20
CA ALA A 156 -1.40 -17.33 18.15
C ALA A 156 -2.69 -18.14 18.28
N ALA A 157 -3.85 -17.49 18.11
CA ALA A 157 -5.16 -18.13 18.15
C ALA A 157 -5.54 -18.81 16.83
N ASN A 158 -4.95 -18.37 15.71
CA ASN A 158 -5.17 -18.95 14.39
C ASN A 158 -3.86 -18.96 13.62
N PRO A 159 -3.23 -20.12 13.42
CA PRO A 159 -1.97 -20.24 12.69
C PRO A 159 -2.14 -20.07 11.16
N GLU A 160 -3.37 -19.89 10.67
CA GLU A 160 -3.60 -19.65 9.25
C GLU A 160 -3.10 -18.28 8.81
N PRO A 161 -2.35 -18.19 7.69
CA PRO A 161 -2.00 -16.93 7.08
C PRO A 161 -3.26 -16.11 6.81
N THR A 162 -3.23 -14.87 7.24
CA THR A 162 -4.39 -13.97 7.23
C THR A 162 -3.95 -12.59 6.78
N LEU A 163 -4.71 -11.99 5.87
CA LEU A 163 -4.54 -10.56 5.55
C LEU A 163 -4.93 -9.75 6.78
N MET A 164 -3.98 -8.99 7.28
CA MET A 164 -4.08 -8.20 8.50
C MET A 164 -4.08 -6.71 8.18
N CYS A 165 -4.72 -5.95 9.03
CA CYS A 165 -4.73 -4.50 9.03
C CYS A 165 -4.13 -3.95 10.32
N LYS A 166 -3.25 -2.96 10.20
CA LYS A 166 -2.93 -2.00 11.25
C LYS A 166 -3.19 -0.59 10.75
N TYR A 167 -3.53 0.31 11.64
CA TYR A 167 -3.82 1.69 11.27
C TYR A 167 -3.33 2.67 12.33
N ARG A 168 -3.16 3.91 11.94
CA ARG A 168 -3.03 5.07 12.83
C ARG A 168 -3.73 6.28 12.20
N SER A 169 -4.15 7.20 13.05
CA SER A 169 -4.85 8.41 12.64
C SER A 169 -4.16 9.63 13.22
N GLY A 170 -3.83 10.59 12.36
CA GLY A 170 -3.17 11.84 12.75
C GLY A 170 -1.66 11.79 12.87
N SER A 171 -1.06 12.97 12.79
CA SER A 171 0.39 13.15 12.89
C SER A 171 0.88 12.78 14.29
N GLY A 172 1.87 11.88 14.34
CA GLY A 172 2.44 11.41 15.62
C GLY A 172 1.60 10.41 16.39
N ALA A 173 0.46 9.98 15.89
CA ALA A 173 -0.34 8.93 16.51
C ALA A 173 0.40 7.58 16.50
N SER A 174 0.17 6.78 17.53
CA SER A 174 0.69 5.42 17.60
C SER A 174 -0.12 4.48 16.69
N TRP A 175 0.55 3.49 16.13
CA TRP A 175 -0.13 2.41 15.43
C TRP A 175 -1.02 1.61 16.39
N ALA A 176 -2.14 1.13 15.88
CA ALA A 176 -3.02 0.23 16.63
C ALA A 176 -2.22 -0.93 17.20
N THR A 177 -2.37 -1.19 18.50
CA THR A 177 -1.59 -2.19 19.23
C THR A 177 -1.87 -3.59 18.69
N ALA A 178 -3.15 -3.94 18.53
CA ALA A 178 -3.58 -5.21 17.98
C ALA A 178 -3.90 -5.06 16.48
N PRO A 179 -3.44 -5.98 15.63
CA PRO A 179 -3.87 -6.02 14.25
C PRO A 179 -5.32 -6.52 14.14
N THR A 180 -6.04 -6.02 13.16
CA THR A 180 -7.38 -6.49 12.80
C THR A 180 -7.27 -7.53 11.69
N PRO A 181 -7.71 -8.77 11.89
CA PRO A 181 -7.77 -9.76 10.83
C PRO A 181 -8.88 -9.40 9.83
N LEU A 182 -8.56 -9.45 8.54
CA LEU A 182 -9.48 -9.10 7.46
C LEU A 182 -9.96 -10.33 6.70
N VAL A 183 -9.02 -11.12 6.17
CA VAL A 183 -9.33 -12.29 5.32
C VAL A 183 -8.40 -13.42 5.67
N GLN A 184 -8.97 -14.53 6.12
CA GLN A 184 -8.23 -15.77 6.40
C GLN A 184 -7.89 -16.52 5.11
N GLY A 185 -6.83 -17.31 5.16
CA GLY A 185 -6.37 -18.12 4.03
C GLY A 185 -5.65 -17.34 2.94
N VAL A 186 -5.24 -16.11 3.21
CA VAL A 186 -4.37 -15.36 2.30
C VAL A 186 -2.94 -15.81 2.50
N GLU A 187 -2.46 -16.68 1.60
CA GLU A 187 -1.12 -17.26 1.65
C GLU A 187 -0.04 -16.27 1.22
N SER A 188 -0.34 -15.41 0.26
CA SER A 188 0.61 -14.43 -0.23
C SER A 188 -0.07 -13.16 -0.69
N PHE A 189 0.65 -12.05 -0.48
CA PHE A 189 0.27 -10.71 -0.87
C PHE A 189 1.48 -10.05 -1.50
N GLN A 190 1.44 -9.83 -2.82
CA GLN A 190 2.54 -9.30 -3.61
C GLN A 190 2.11 -8.02 -4.32
N ILE A 191 2.99 -7.02 -4.36
CA ILE A 191 2.65 -5.70 -4.87
C ILE A 191 3.73 -5.20 -5.83
N LEU A 192 3.26 -4.71 -6.97
CA LEU A 192 4.08 -3.92 -7.86
C LEU A 192 3.50 -2.51 -7.96
N TYR A 193 4.40 -1.56 -8.00
CA TYR A 193 4.11 -0.14 -8.07
C TYR A 193 4.32 0.34 -9.49
N GLY A 194 3.26 0.74 -10.14
CA GLY A 194 3.32 1.35 -11.48
C GLY A 194 3.83 2.78 -11.37
N THR A 195 4.99 3.02 -11.94
CA THR A 195 5.76 4.26 -11.77
C THR A 195 5.96 5.00 -13.06
N ASP A 196 5.96 6.31 -12.95
CA ASP A 196 6.11 7.28 -14.03
C ASP A 196 7.53 7.87 -14.00
N GLY A 197 8.35 7.54 -14.99
CA GLY A 197 9.71 8.06 -15.14
C GLY A 197 10.70 7.61 -14.05
N VAL A 198 10.51 6.41 -13.45
CA VAL A 198 11.41 5.86 -12.45
C VAL A 198 12.23 4.72 -13.02
N VAL A 199 13.53 4.76 -12.78
CA VAL A 199 14.45 3.65 -13.03
C VAL A 199 14.83 3.01 -11.71
N ALA A 200 14.76 1.68 -11.66
CA ALA A 200 15.02 0.89 -10.44
C ALA A 200 16.36 1.28 -9.79
N GLY A 201 16.31 1.60 -8.49
CA GLY A 201 17.48 1.96 -7.69
C GLY A 201 18.16 3.28 -8.05
N SER A 202 17.58 4.08 -8.92
CA SER A 202 18.18 5.29 -9.44
C SER A 202 17.50 6.56 -8.94
N VAL A 203 18.27 7.64 -8.88
CA VAL A 203 17.74 8.98 -8.63
C VAL A 203 16.76 9.33 -9.75
N PRO A 204 15.55 9.80 -9.42
CA PRO A 204 14.59 10.18 -10.44
C PRO A 204 15.08 11.32 -11.31
N VAL A 205 14.76 11.28 -12.59
CA VAL A 205 15.05 12.38 -13.49
C VAL A 205 14.30 13.62 -13.00
N ALA A 206 15.02 14.74 -12.89
CA ALA A 206 14.39 16.01 -12.53
C ALA A 206 13.29 16.35 -13.56
N ARG A 207 12.10 16.68 -13.05
CA ARG A 207 11.04 17.17 -13.91
C ARG A 207 11.40 18.57 -14.36
N ALA A 208 11.46 18.79 -15.66
CA ALA A 208 11.43 20.16 -16.17
C ALA A 208 10.08 20.79 -15.78
N PRO A 209 10.04 22.09 -15.47
CA PRO A 209 8.78 22.80 -15.36
C PRO A 209 7.99 22.53 -16.64
N ILE A 210 6.73 22.15 -16.50
CA ILE A 210 5.84 22.08 -17.65
C ILE A 210 5.52 23.53 -18.00
N ASP A 211 6.39 24.14 -18.77
CA ASP A 211 5.94 25.18 -19.66
C ASP A 211 5.12 24.43 -20.73
N VAL A 212 3.82 24.44 -20.55
CA VAL A 212 2.90 23.95 -21.58
C VAL A 212 3.03 24.87 -22.76
N ILE A 213 4.01 24.58 -23.60
CA ILE A 213 4.13 25.23 -24.90
C ILE A 213 3.05 24.57 -25.76
N PRO A 214 1.98 25.27 -26.11
CA PRO A 214 0.97 24.73 -26.98
C PRO A 214 1.62 24.22 -28.27
N ASN A 215 1.34 22.98 -28.67
CA ASN A 215 1.82 22.32 -29.87
C ASN A 215 3.24 21.76 -29.87
N GLN A 216 3.86 21.56 -28.71
CA GLN A 216 5.10 20.79 -28.67
C GLN A 216 4.76 19.30 -28.40
N PRO A 217 5.32 18.35 -29.15
CA PRO A 217 5.10 16.94 -28.89
C PRO A 217 5.61 16.58 -27.48
N PRO A 218 4.96 15.67 -26.76
CA PRO A 218 5.38 15.25 -25.44
C PRO A 218 6.84 14.77 -25.53
N PHE A 219 7.69 15.29 -24.65
CA PHE A 219 9.07 14.85 -24.56
C PHE A 219 9.07 13.38 -24.12
N THR A 220 9.62 12.53 -24.94
CA THR A 220 9.86 11.12 -24.59
C THR A 220 10.75 11.05 -23.34
N GLY A 221 10.23 10.46 -22.27
CA GLY A 221 10.93 10.32 -20.99
C GLY A 221 10.58 11.36 -19.92
N GLN A 222 9.72 12.33 -20.20
CA GLN A 222 9.15 13.21 -19.18
C GLN A 222 8.00 12.51 -18.47
N PRO A 223 7.88 12.68 -17.15
CA PRO A 223 6.74 12.12 -16.41
C PRO A 223 5.42 12.73 -16.93
N ASP A 224 4.57 11.87 -17.44
CA ASP A 224 3.28 12.24 -18.02
C ASP A 224 2.08 11.76 -17.17
N SER A 225 2.36 11.25 -15.97
CA SER A 225 1.41 10.64 -15.06
C SER A 225 0.88 9.27 -15.51
N VAL A 226 1.46 8.69 -16.53
CA VAL A 226 1.18 7.31 -16.98
C VAL A 226 2.28 6.39 -16.47
N PRO A 227 1.96 5.24 -15.89
CA PRO A 227 2.99 4.30 -15.44
C PRO A 227 3.58 3.53 -16.63
N GLU A 228 4.90 3.66 -16.85
CA GLU A 228 5.60 2.89 -17.87
C GLU A 228 6.16 1.57 -17.35
N LYS A 229 6.42 1.50 -16.06
CA LYS A 229 7.03 0.32 -15.43
C LYS A 229 6.35 -0.03 -14.13
N TYR A 230 6.33 -1.34 -13.86
CA TYR A 230 5.93 -1.87 -12.57
C TYR A 230 7.16 -2.35 -11.81
N LEU A 231 7.41 -1.74 -10.66
CA LEU A 231 8.58 -1.98 -9.82
C LEU A 231 8.15 -2.51 -8.44
N ARG A 232 9.00 -3.32 -7.83
CA ARG A 232 8.84 -3.71 -6.42
C ARG A 232 9.27 -2.56 -5.51
N ALA A 233 8.85 -2.62 -4.24
CA ALA A 233 9.21 -1.60 -3.25
C ALA A 233 10.72 -1.40 -3.09
N ASP A 234 11.50 -2.49 -3.08
CA ASP A 234 12.97 -2.42 -2.99
C ASP A 234 13.63 -1.70 -4.18
N GLN A 235 13.00 -1.77 -5.33
CA GLN A 235 13.49 -1.11 -6.55
C GLN A 235 13.21 0.41 -6.59
N LEU A 236 12.32 0.90 -5.73
CA LEU A 236 12.08 2.34 -5.57
C LEU A 236 13.09 3.01 -4.64
N THR A 237 13.84 2.22 -3.88
CA THR A 237 14.83 2.70 -2.95
C THR A 237 16.11 3.13 -3.66
N VAL A 238 16.58 4.33 -3.37
CA VAL A 238 17.90 4.84 -3.76
C VAL A 238 18.81 4.77 -2.55
N VAL A 239 19.71 3.81 -2.53
CA VAL A 239 20.57 3.56 -1.37
C VAL A 239 21.36 4.81 -0.99
N GLY A 240 21.25 5.21 0.28
CA GLY A 240 21.93 6.38 0.81
C GLY A 240 21.35 7.74 0.37
N ASN A 241 20.18 7.75 -0.27
CA ASN A 241 19.50 8.97 -0.68
C ASN A 241 17.99 8.90 -0.42
N ASP A 242 17.59 9.26 0.80
CA ASP A 242 16.19 9.22 1.24
C ASP A 242 15.31 10.20 0.45
N ALA A 243 15.85 11.34 0.07
CA ALA A 243 15.11 12.33 -0.70
C ALA A 243 14.74 11.80 -2.10
N ALA A 244 15.68 11.17 -2.78
CA ALA A 244 15.42 10.54 -4.07
C ALA A 244 14.46 9.34 -3.93
N THR A 245 14.58 8.57 -2.85
CA THR A 245 13.63 7.48 -2.53
C THR A 245 12.21 8.01 -2.36
N LYS A 246 12.02 9.06 -1.56
CA LYS A 246 10.71 9.70 -1.39
C LYS A 246 10.14 10.20 -2.71
N GLU A 247 10.98 10.77 -3.56
CA GLU A 247 10.54 11.25 -4.87
C GLU A 247 10.13 10.10 -5.80
N ASN A 248 10.84 8.98 -5.80
CA ASN A 248 10.42 7.78 -6.53
C ASN A 248 9.03 7.30 -6.09
N TRP A 249 8.77 7.27 -4.79
CA TRP A 249 7.48 6.90 -4.24
C TRP A 249 6.35 7.86 -4.65
N ARG A 250 6.61 9.15 -4.77
CA ARG A 250 5.64 10.15 -5.24
C ARG A 250 5.25 9.96 -6.71
N ARG A 251 6.03 9.20 -7.46
CA ARG A 251 5.79 8.88 -8.87
C ARG A 251 5.02 7.58 -9.08
N VAL A 252 4.54 6.95 -8.01
CA VAL A 252 3.62 5.83 -8.10
C VAL A 252 2.26 6.34 -8.57
N ARG A 253 1.74 5.73 -9.63
CA ARG A 253 0.46 6.08 -10.27
C ARG A 253 -0.57 4.97 -10.20
N SER A 254 -0.11 3.72 -10.07
CA SER A 254 -0.99 2.56 -10.00
C SER A 254 -0.38 1.46 -9.15
N LEU A 255 -1.22 0.53 -8.71
CA LEU A 255 -0.83 -0.67 -8.00
C LEU A 255 -1.25 -1.89 -8.80
N ARG A 256 -0.38 -2.88 -8.89
CA ARG A 256 -0.72 -4.22 -9.31
C ARG A 256 -0.58 -5.14 -8.10
N ILE A 257 -1.67 -5.77 -7.71
CA ILE A 257 -1.74 -6.58 -6.51
C ILE A 257 -2.00 -8.02 -6.90
N GLY A 258 -1.18 -8.91 -6.39
CA GLY A 258 -1.31 -10.35 -6.50
C GLY A 258 -1.64 -10.97 -5.16
N LEU A 259 -2.73 -11.73 -5.11
CA LEU A 259 -3.16 -12.47 -3.93
C LEU A 259 -3.18 -13.95 -4.25
N VAL A 260 -2.68 -14.76 -3.32
CA VAL A 260 -2.93 -16.19 -3.29
C VAL A 260 -3.82 -16.48 -2.10
N VAL A 261 -4.98 -17.05 -2.37
CA VAL A 261 -5.95 -17.42 -1.33
C VAL A 261 -6.18 -18.91 -1.38
N ARG A 262 -6.11 -19.57 -0.24
CA ARG A 262 -6.42 -21.00 -0.13
C ARG A 262 -7.83 -21.23 0.43
N GLY A 263 -8.39 -22.38 0.10
CA GLY A 263 -9.61 -22.87 0.74
C GLY A 263 -9.36 -23.33 2.18
N ALA A 264 -10.44 -23.59 2.90
CA ALA A 264 -10.36 -24.11 4.26
C ALA A 264 -9.52 -25.40 4.33
N PRO A 265 -8.82 -25.67 5.43
CA PRO A 265 -8.05 -26.89 5.62
C PRO A 265 -8.92 -28.13 5.35
N SER A 266 -8.34 -29.13 4.68
CA SER A 266 -9.02 -30.38 4.30
C SER A 266 -10.18 -30.25 3.29
N SER A 267 -10.32 -29.13 2.61
CA SER A 267 -11.32 -28.93 1.56
C SER A 267 -10.89 -29.47 0.19
N ALA A 268 -9.61 -29.70 -0.04
CA ALA A 268 -9.12 -30.27 -1.28
C ALA A 268 -9.41 -31.76 -1.37
N GLN A 269 -9.96 -32.20 -2.50
CA GLN A 269 -10.19 -33.63 -2.80
C GLN A 269 -8.92 -34.33 -3.31
N ASP A 270 -8.03 -33.58 -3.95
CA ASP A 270 -6.77 -34.10 -4.50
C ASP A 270 -5.60 -33.34 -3.88
N ARG A 271 -4.59 -34.10 -3.47
CA ARG A 271 -3.35 -33.59 -2.87
C ARG A 271 -2.19 -33.63 -3.88
N GLY A 272 -2.49 -33.39 -5.14
CA GLY A 272 -1.45 -33.23 -6.15
C GLY A 272 -0.49 -32.07 -5.83
N VAL A 273 0.71 -32.12 -6.38
CA VAL A 273 1.66 -31.00 -6.28
C VAL A 273 1.04 -29.80 -6.99
N ALA A 274 0.76 -28.75 -6.25
CA ALA A 274 0.28 -27.52 -6.83
C ALA A 274 1.34 -26.94 -7.79
N PRO A 275 0.94 -26.45 -8.96
CA PRO A 275 1.87 -25.73 -9.83
C PRO A 275 2.37 -24.48 -9.13
N PRO A 276 3.58 -23.98 -9.46
CA PRO A 276 4.07 -22.73 -8.91
C PRO A 276 3.08 -21.60 -9.22
N LEU A 277 2.68 -20.88 -8.19
CA LEU A 277 1.73 -19.77 -8.31
C LEU A 277 2.48 -18.49 -8.61
N THR A 278 2.07 -17.80 -9.64
CA THR A 278 2.63 -16.50 -10.03
C THR A 278 1.56 -15.41 -9.97
N PRO A 279 1.23 -14.91 -8.75
CA PRO A 279 0.08 -14.02 -8.55
C PRO A 279 0.17 -12.72 -9.36
N LEU A 280 1.38 -12.29 -9.72
CA LEU A 280 1.63 -11.11 -10.56
C LEU A 280 1.89 -11.46 -12.02
N GLY A 281 1.90 -12.74 -12.36
CA GLY A 281 2.22 -13.26 -13.69
C GLY A 281 3.68 -13.72 -13.83
N PRO A 282 3.99 -14.52 -14.86
CA PRO A 282 5.29 -15.19 -14.99
C PRO A 282 6.48 -14.23 -15.19
N ALA A 283 6.23 -13.01 -15.67
CA ALA A 283 7.26 -11.97 -15.84
C ALA A 283 7.76 -11.38 -14.51
N PHE A 284 7.02 -11.60 -13.42
CA PHE A 284 7.30 -11.01 -12.12
C PHE A 284 7.59 -12.06 -11.04
N VAL A 285 8.04 -13.22 -11.44
CA VAL A 285 8.47 -14.27 -10.50
C VAL A 285 9.67 -13.76 -9.72
N ASN A 286 9.50 -13.74 -8.41
CA ASN A 286 10.60 -13.45 -7.51
C ASN A 286 11.16 -14.77 -6.98
N PRO A 287 12.45 -15.11 -7.25
CA PRO A 287 13.03 -16.37 -6.80
C PRO A 287 13.11 -16.50 -5.26
N LEU A 288 12.89 -15.41 -4.52
CA LEU A 288 12.82 -15.42 -3.05
C LEU A 288 11.38 -15.52 -2.52
N ASP A 289 10.38 -15.43 -3.38
CA ASP A 289 8.99 -15.64 -2.95
C ASP A 289 8.79 -17.16 -2.83
N LYS A 290 8.41 -17.61 -1.65
CA LYS A 290 8.21 -19.06 -1.39
C LYS A 290 7.08 -19.69 -2.20
N LEU A 291 6.29 -18.91 -2.90
CA LEU A 291 5.18 -19.39 -3.72
C LEU A 291 5.61 -20.31 -4.87
N SER A 292 6.90 -20.36 -5.19
CA SER A 292 7.43 -21.36 -6.13
C SER A 292 7.53 -22.77 -5.56
N SER A 293 7.16 -22.98 -4.31
CA SER A 293 7.28 -24.26 -3.60
C SER A 293 5.98 -24.85 -3.06
N PHE A 294 4.81 -24.28 -3.42
CA PHE A 294 3.50 -24.87 -3.10
C PHE A 294 2.91 -25.64 -4.25
#